data_ab7805a15a13bcc8245f8d08cb841e62
#
_entry.id   ab7805a15a13bcc8245f8d08cb841e62
#
_cell.length_a   1.000
_cell.length_b   1.000
_cell.length_c   1.000
_cell.angle_alpha   90.00
_cell.angle_beta   90.00
_cell.angle_gamma   90.00
#
_symmetry.space_group_name_H-M   'P 1'
#
loop_
_entity.id
_entity.type
_entity.pdbx_description
1 polymer ?
#
loop_
_entity_poly.entity_id
_entity_poly.type
_entity_poly.pdbx_seq_one_letter_code
_entity_poly.pdbx_strand_id
1 'polypeptide(L)'
;MRPLSARLTLGTLILALALLSAIIALANTLHASYRVQREQLIGNTLEANRVYASKLAESTQNFVLSAQQQVAYSATLLGQRRHDREALEAEAARLQLQTNSFNSVLIVDAGGTVLATSPQSLALQGVLLKSSGNRDALDRRVPFISDPYESATGRLLVAISHPIFSAQGEYQGYVSGTIYLRQRSILQSLLGKHYYRDGSYLYVVDRHGRILYHIEQDRVGQFALENPAVQAVTQGHSGAQQVRNSHGVLMLAGYAPVPSVGWGVVAQRPTTATLAALSKLMSSVIWNAIPLGILSLLITWWFARRISRPLWQLARNVQNRDTGIAIRHVTGIRAWYYEVAQLRTALLYSFNLLQDRIGKLNRASMTDPLTGLQNRRGLQQGLEDWQARGQPFGIIAVDIDRFKTINDRFGHAVGDAVILRIAQLMRDDARDTDLLCRNGGEEFLILLPGIDAVNAALVAERLRVQVAAEVFEQAGTVTVSLGVAHYPTYHADPQQALRLADKALYMAKEQGRNRTVVYPQPEGPGNG
;
A
#
# COMPACT_ATOMS: atom_id res chain seq x y z
N MET A 1 -15.61 -2.77 34.10
CA MET A 1 -15.52 -2.85 32.63
C MET A 1 -14.31 -2.02 32.17
N ARG A 2 -13.20 -2.65 31.81
CA ARG A 2 -12.07 -1.95 31.20
C ARG A 2 -12.36 -1.85 29.71
N PRO A 3 -12.25 -0.66 29.08
CA PRO A 3 -12.40 -0.58 27.63
C PRO A 3 -11.26 -1.37 26.99
N LEU A 4 -11.59 -2.32 26.15
CA LEU A 4 -10.71 -2.95 25.17
C LEU A 4 -10.32 -1.88 24.14
N SER A 5 -9.47 -0.92 24.53
CA SER A 5 -8.75 -0.14 23.54
C SER A 5 -7.80 -1.12 22.88
N ALA A 6 -8.13 -1.56 21.68
CA ALA A 6 -7.21 -2.29 20.82
C ALA A 6 -5.97 -1.39 20.65
N ARG A 7 -4.92 -1.66 21.43
CA ARG A 7 -3.67 -0.89 21.38
C ARG A 7 -3.03 -1.18 20.04
N LEU A 8 -3.25 -0.28 19.08
CA LEU A 8 -2.58 -0.32 17.78
C LEU A 8 -1.07 -0.29 18.04
N THR A 9 -0.38 -1.34 17.65
CA THR A 9 1.07 -1.38 17.75
C THR A 9 1.69 -0.60 16.59
N LEU A 10 2.92 -0.09 16.78
CA LEU A 10 3.65 0.59 15.70
C LEU A 10 3.74 -0.30 14.44
N GLY A 11 3.94 -1.60 14.60
CA GLY A 11 3.98 -2.55 13.50
C GLY A 11 2.66 -2.65 12.73
N THR A 12 1.51 -2.62 13.43
CA THR A 12 0.19 -2.62 12.77
C THR A 12 -0.09 -1.30 12.06
N LEU A 13 0.36 -0.17 12.60
CA LEU A 13 0.23 1.13 11.93
C LEU A 13 1.07 1.22 10.66
N ILE A 14 2.33 0.75 10.69
CA ILE A 14 3.19 0.68 9.50
C ILE A 14 2.56 -0.20 8.42
N LEU A 15 2.06 -1.38 8.80
CA LEU A 15 1.38 -2.28 7.86
C LEU A 15 0.10 -1.68 7.28
N ALA A 16 -0.73 -1.04 8.11
CA ALA A 16 -1.96 -0.41 7.66
C ALA A 16 -1.67 0.74 6.67
N LEU A 17 -0.67 1.58 6.96
CA LEU A 17 -0.26 2.68 6.09
C LEU A 17 0.32 2.16 4.76
N ALA A 18 1.18 1.13 4.82
CA ALA A 18 1.76 0.51 3.63
C ALA A 18 0.69 -0.17 2.77
N LEU A 19 -0.27 -0.87 3.39
CA LEU A 19 -1.38 -1.48 2.67
C LEU A 19 -2.26 -0.42 2.01
N LEU A 20 -2.60 0.64 2.73
CA LEU A 20 -3.41 1.75 2.19
C LEU A 20 -2.69 2.42 1.01
N SER A 21 -1.40 2.73 1.14
CA SER A 21 -0.62 3.33 0.05
C SER A 21 -0.51 2.40 -1.16
N ALA A 22 -0.33 1.09 -0.95
CA ALA A 22 -0.30 0.10 -2.03
C ALA A 22 -1.65 -0.01 -2.76
N ILE A 23 -2.77 0.00 -2.02
CA ILE A 23 -4.12 -0.02 -2.62
C ILE A 23 -4.35 1.26 -3.45
N ILE A 24 -4.00 2.43 -2.93
CA ILE A 24 -4.15 3.70 -3.65
C ILE A 24 -3.29 3.71 -4.92
N ALA A 25 -2.03 3.28 -4.82
CA ALA A 25 -1.12 3.22 -5.97
C ALA A 25 -1.62 2.23 -7.03
N LEU A 26 -2.09 1.05 -6.62
CA LEU A 26 -2.65 0.04 -7.52
C LEU A 26 -3.93 0.56 -8.20
N ALA A 27 -4.85 1.15 -7.44
CA ALA A 27 -6.09 1.71 -7.96
C ALA A 27 -5.81 2.82 -8.98
N ASN A 28 -4.88 3.72 -8.68
CA ASN A 28 -4.47 4.80 -9.61
C ASN A 28 -3.84 4.23 -10.89
N THR A 29 -2.94 3.25 -10.75
CA THR A 29 -2.28 2.60 -11.90
C THR A 29 -3.30 1.87 -12.78
N LEU A 30 -4.22 1.11 -12.19
CA LEU A 30 -5.28 0.41 -12.93
C LEU A 30 -6.22 1.40 -13.64
N HIS A 31 -6.59 2.48 -12.96
CA HIS A 31 -7.45 3.52 -13.55
C HIS A 31 -6.76 4.21 -14.73
N ALA A 32 -5.50 4.62 -14.56
CA ALA A 32 -4.72 5.25 -15.63
C ALA A 32 -4.52 4.29 -16.81
N SER A 33 -4.14 3.04 -16.56
CA SER A 33 -3.97 2.01 -17.58
C SER A 33 -5.28 1.74 -18.33
N TYR A 34 -6.41 1.62 -17.62
CA TYR A 34 -7.72 1.45 -18.23
C TYR A 34 -8.07 2.61 -19.18
N ARG A 35 -7.88 3.85 -18.74
CA ARG A 35 -8.16 5.03 -19.57
C ARG A 35 -7.33 5.05 -20.84
N VAL A 36 -6.01 4.90 -20.71
CA VAL A 36 -5.08 4.93 -21.84
C VAL A 36 -5.38 3.81 -22.83
N GLN A 37 -5.57 2.59 -22.37
CA GLN A 37 -5.87 1.44 -23.23
C GLN A 37 -7.24 1.58 -23.91
N ARG A 38 -8.24 2.10 -23.20
CA ARG A 38 -9.56 2.36 -23.76
C ARG A 38 -9.51 3.37 -24.91
N GLU A 39 -8.82 4.49 -24.70
CA GLU A 39 -8.66 5.53 -25.73
C GLU A 39 -7.87 5.00 -26.93
N GLN A 40 -6.80 4.24 -26.68
CA GLN A 40 -6.00 3.63 -27.74
C GLN A 40 -6.79 2.60 -28.56
N LEU A 41 -7.58 1.73 -27.92
CA LEU A 41 -8.42 0.75 -28.61
C LEU A 41 -9.48 1.42 -29.47
N ILE A 42 -10.11 2.48 -28.95
CA ILE A 42 -11.10 3.25 -29.71
C ILE A 42 -10.43 3.95 -30.91
N GLY A 43 -9.32 4.64 -30.68
CA GLY A 43 -8.58 5.32 -31.74
C GLY A 43 -8.10 4.37 -32.84
N ASN A 44 -7.49 3.26 -32.45
CA ASN A 44 -7.03 2.24 -33.41
C ASN A 44 -8.19 1.62 -34.20
N THR A 45 -9.35 1.39 -33.57
CA THR A 45 -10.53 0.84 -34.26
C THR A 45 -11.14 1.86 -35.23
N LEU A 46 -11.21 3.12 -34.83
CA LEU A 46 -11.68 4.20 -35.73
C LEU A 46 -10.78 4.30 -36.95
N GLU A 47 -9.48 4.33 -36.77
CA GLU A 47 -8.52 4.39 -37.87
C GLU A 47 -8.59 3.12 -38.76
N ALA A 48 -8.67 1.95 -38.17
CA ALA A 48 -8.84 0.71 -38.92
C ALA A 48 -10.11 0.72 -39.76
N ASN A 49 -11.25 1.19 -39.22
CA ASN A 49 -12.51 1.31 -39.96
C ASN A 49 -12.43 2.38 -41.06
N ARG A 50 -11.70 3.48 -40.81
CA ARG A 50 -11.48 4.51 -41.85
C ARG A 50 -10.68 3.93 -43.02
N VAL A 51 -9.56 3.26 -42.74
CA VAL A 51 -8.73 2.64 -43.79
C VAL A 51 -9.51 1.57 -44.52
N TYR A 52 -10.32 0.78 -43.81
CA TYR A 52 -11.15 -0.27 -44.42
C TYR A 52 -12.24 0.32 -45.32
N ALA A 53 -12.94 1.34 -44.85
CA ALA A 53 -13.93 2.04 -45.68
C ALA A 53 -13.30 2.67 -46.94
N SER A 54 -12.11 3.29 -46.80
CA SER A 54 -11.36 3.86 -47.94
C SER A 54 -10.98 2.80 -48.96
N LYS A 55 -10.49 1.64 -48.54
CA LYS A 55 -10.13 0.54 -49.44
C LYS A 55 -11.34 -0.02 -50.19
N LEU A 56 -12.46 -0.15 -49.48
CA LEU A 56 -13.69 -0.60 -50.12
C LEU A 56 -14.29 0.46 -51.05
N ALA A 57 -14.18 1.74 -50.72
CA ALA A 57 -14.58 2.83 -51.59
C ALA A 57 -13.72 2.84 -52.89
N GLU A 58 -12.42 2.67 -52.78
CA GLU A 58 -11.53 2.53 -53.94
C GLU A 58 -11.86 1.30 -54.79
N SER A 59 -12.11 0.14 -54.16
CA SER A 59 -12.54 -1.07 -54.88
C SER A 59 -13.88 -0.86 -55.60
N THR A 60 -14.83 -0.18 -54.95
CA THR A 60 -16.12 0.17 -55.57
C THR A 60 -15.94 1.17 -56.70
N GLN A 61 -15.06 2.18 -56.55
CA GLN A 61 -14.71 3.13 -57.59
C GLN A 61 -14.17 2.42 -58.85
N ASN A 62 -13.21 1.53 -58.66
CA ASN A 62 -12.58 0.77 -59.74
C ASN A 62 -13.59 -0.15 -60.44
N PHE A 63 -14.49 -0.78 -59.68
CA PHE A 63 -15.58 -1.57 -60.25
C PHE A 63 -16.52 -0.68 -61.10
N VAL A 64 -16.95 0.46 -60.59
CA VAL A 64 -17.88 1.36 -61.31
C VAL A 64 -17.26 1.87 -62.61
N LEU A 65 -16.00 2.31 -62.57
CA LEU A 65 -15.27 2.76 -63.77
C LEU A 65 -15.13 1.64 -64.79
N SER A 66 -14.79 0.41 -64.39
CA SER A 66 -14.70 -0.74 -65.28
C SER A 66 -16.06 -1.08 -65.90
N ALA A 67 -17.14 -1.05 -65.10
CA ALA A 67 -18.50 -1.29 -65.60
C ALA A 67 -18.94 -0.22 -66.62
N GLN A 68 -18.63 1.05 -66.39
CA GLN A 68 -18.88 2.12 -67.36
C GLN A 68 -18.11 1.90 -68.66
N GLN A 69 -16.83 1.52 -68.60
CA GLN A 69 -16.01 1.23 -69.79
C GLN A 69 -16.56 0.04 -70.59
N GLN A 70 -17.04 -1.01 -69.91
CA GLN A 70 -17.67 -2.15 -70.59
C GLN A 70 -18.94 -1.73 -71.34
N VAL A 71 -19.82 -0.96 -70.68
CA VAL A 71 -21.04 -0.46 -71.31
C VAL A 71 -20.74 0.52 -72.47
N ALA A 72 -19.73 1.37 -72.32
CA ALA A 72 -19.28 2.29 -73.36
C ALA A 72 -18.76 1.56 -74.60
N TYR A 73 -17.94 0.51 -74.39
CA TYR A 73 -17.48 -0.31 -75.53
C TYR A 73 -18.61 -1.00 -76.22
N SER A 74 -19.58 -1.59 -75.54
CA SER A 74 -20.78 -2.17 -76.13
C SER A 74 -21.59 -1.14 -76.87
N ALA A 75 -21.78 0.08 -76.38
CA ALA A 75 -22.47 1.14 -77.04
C ALA A 75 -21.81 1.46 -78.40
N THR A 76 -20.47 1.50 -78.47
CA THR A 76 -19.75 1.75 -79.73
C THR A 76 -19.97 0.62 -80.77
N LEU A 77 -19.92 -0.65 -80.29
CA LEU A 77 -20.22 -1.76 -81.19
C LEU A 77 -21.65 -1.78 -81.72
N LEU A 78 -22.62 -1.44 -80.90
CA LEU A 78 -24.02 -1.44 -81.20
C LEU A 78 -24.42 -0.29 -82.19
N GLY A 79 -23.72 0.82 -82.10
CA GLY A 79 -23.91 1.94 -83.03
C GLY A 79 -23.74 1.60 -84.52
N GLN A 80 -22.99 0.55 -84.85
CA GLN A 80 -22.69 0.05 -86.15
C GLN A 80 -23.67 -1.07 -86.60
N ARG A 81 -24.48 -1.70 -85.73
CA ARG A 81 -25.25 -2.93 -85.97
C ARG A 81 -26.71 -2.85 -85.50
N ARG A 82 -27.33 -1.69 -85.49
CA ARG A 82 -28.70 -1.45 -84.96
C ARG A 82 -29.80 -2.34 -85.48
N HIS A 83 -29.70 -2.73 -86.74
CA HIS A 83 -30.76 -3.47 -87.43
C HIS A 83 -30.55 -5.02 -87.36
N ASP A 84 -29.45 -5.47 -86.77
CA ASP A 84 -29.18 -6.87 -86.62
C ASP A 84 -29.64 -7.30 -85.21
N ARG A 85 -30.81 -7.89 -85.13
CA ARG A 85 -31.43 -8.35 -83.86
C ARG A 85 -30.59 -9.42 -83.17
N GLU A 86 -30.01 -10.32 -83.90
CA GLU A 86 -29.16 -11.40 -83.39
C GLU A 86 -27.89 -10.82 -82.77
N ALA A 87 -27.29 -9.82 -83.41
CA ALA A 87 -26.16 -9.08 -82.89
C ALA A 87 -26.49 -8.30 -81.63
N LEU A 88 -27.68 -7.71 -81.48
CA LEU A 88 -28.11 -7.03 -80.25
C LEU A 88 -28.29 -8.01 -79.11
N GLU A 89 -28.96 -9.14 -79.33
CA GLU A 89 -29.13 -10.20 -78.31
C GLU A 89 -27.81 -10.82 -77.90
N ALA A 90 -26.89 -11.11 -78.82
CA ALA A 90 -25.56 -11.64 -78.55
C ALA A 90 -24.70 -10.67 -77.70
N GLU A 91 -24.78 -9.34 -78.05
CA GLU A 91 -24.02 -8.35 -77.28
C GLU A 91 -24.61 -8.11 -75.88
N ALA A 92 -25.89 -8.16 -75.69
CA ALA A 92 -26.53 -8.09 -74.39
C ALA A 92 -26.13 -9.31 -73.52
N ALA A 93 -26.13 -10.50 -74.10
CA ALA A 93 -25.68 -11.73 -73.44
C ALA A 93 -24.18 -11.69 -73.13
N ARG A 94 -23.35 -11.23 -74.08
CA ARG A 94 -21.92 -11.05 -73.83
C ARG A 94 -21.63 -10.14 -72.65
N LEU A 95 -22.25 -8.94 -72.65
CA LEU A 95 -22.01 -7.97 -71.58
C LEU A 95 -22.49 -8.46 -70.22
N GLN A 96 -23.59 -9.21 -70.14
CA GLN A 96 -24.07 -9.82 -68.90
C GLN A 96 -23.22 -11.00 -68.43
N LEU A 97 -22.83 -11.89 -69.34
CA LEU A 97 -22.20 -13.19 -69.00
C LEU A 97 -20.67 -13.11 -68.92
N GLN A 98 -20.04 -12.15 -69.61
CA GLN A 98 -18.59 -12.00 -69.65
C GLN A 98 -17.98 -11.70 -68.28
N THR A 99 -18.72 -10.93 -67.47
CA THR A 99 -18.35 -10.54 -66.12
C THR A 99 -19.54 -10.63 -65.20
N ASN A 100 -19.34 -10.82 -63.89
CA ASN A 100 -20.44 -10.73 -62.91
C ASN A 100 -20.83 -9.28 -62.58
N SER A 101 -20.50 -8.33 -63.47
CA SER A 101 -20.73 -6.89 -63.21
C SER A 101 -22.22 -6.51 -63.21
N PHE A 102 -23.01 -7.17 -64.02
CA PHE A 102 -24.42 -6.83 -64.20
C PHE A 102 -25.34 -8.03 -63.94
N ASN A 103 -26.48 -7.74 -63.29
CA ASN A 103 -27.54 -8.72 -63.10
C ASN A 103 -28.39 -8.87 -64.38
N SER A 104 -28.57 -7.79 -65.11
CA SER A 104 -29.18 -7.80 -66.42
C SER A 104 -28.65 -6.67 -67.31
N VAL A 105 -28.79 -6.85 -68.63
CA VAL A 105 -28.40 -5.87 -69.61
C VAL A 105 -29.63 -5.59 -70.50
N LEU A 106 -29.84 -4.33 -70.82
CA LEU A 106 -30.93 -3.82 -71.67
C LEU A 106 -30.33 -2.99 -72.79
N ILE A 107 -30.79 -3.19 -74.02
CA ILE A 107 -30.54 -2.32 -75.16
C ILE A 107 -31.91 -1.73 -75.56
N VAL A 108 -31.99 -0.40 -75.55
CA VAL A 108 -33.23 0.35 -75.66
C VAL A 108 -33.11 1.35 -76.82
N ASP A 109 -34.10 1.48 -77.61
CA ASP A 109 -34.14 2.43 -78.74
C ASP A 109 -34.37 3.89 -78.30
N ALA A 110 -34.30 4.83 -79.25
CA ALA A 110 -34.48 6.25 -78.96
C ALA A 110 -35.91 6.60 -78.51
N GLY A 111 -36.88 5.72 -78.71
CA GLY A 111 -38.24 5.86 -78.21
C GLY A 111 -38.52 5.25 -76.86
N GLY A 112 -37.52 4.54 -76.26
CA GLY A 112 -37.65 3.89 -74.97
C GLY A 112 -38.14 2.45 -75.02
N THR A 113 -38.22 1.84 -76.21
CA THR A 113 -38.62 0.44 -76.40
C THR A 113 -37.39 -0.49 -76.26
N VAL A 114 -37.52 -1.57 -75.55
CA VAL A 114 -36.45 -2.57 -75.38
C VAL A 114 -36.28 -3.37 -76.68
N LEU A 115 -35.10 -3.26 -77.28
CA LEU A 115 -34.71 -4.01 -78.47
C LEU A 115 -34.18 -5.40 -78.13
N ALA A 116 -33.31 -5.50 -77.11
CA ALA A 116 -32.77 -6.74 -76.63
C ALA A 116 -32.58 -6.71 -75.15
N THR A 117 -32.60 -7.88 -74.48
CA THR A 117 -32.36 -8.04 -73.03
C THR A 117 -31.65 -9.33 -72.71
N SER A 118 -30.79 -9.30 -71.73
CA SER A 118 -30.18 -10.49 -71.12
C SER A 118 -30.28 -10.40 -69.61
N PRO A 119 -30.72 -11.45 -68.87
CA PRO A 119 -31.26 -12.72 -69.43
C PRO A 119 -32.62 -12.53 -70.13
N GLN A 120 -32.87 -13.32 -71.12
CA GLN A 120 -34.14 -13.27 -71.87
C GLN A 120 -35.38 -13.56 -71.01
N SER A 121 -35.18 -14.28 -69.88
CA SER A 121 -36.26 -14.54 -68.91
C SER A 121 -36.93 -13.29 -68.31
N LEU A 122 -36.36 -12.12 -68.52
CA LEU A 122 -37.01 -10.87 -68.12
C LEU A 122 -38.28 -10.51 -68.93
N ALA A 123 -38.43 -11.09 -70.12
CA ALA A 123 -39.57 -10.90 -71.03
C ALA A 123 -39.88 -9.42 -71.29
N LEU A 124 -38.86 -8.55 -71.39
CA LEU A 124 -38.99 -7.11 -71.58
C LEU A 124 -38.84 -6.68 -73.04
N GLN A 125 -38.53 -7.55 -73.96
CA GLN A 125 -38.37 -7.23 -75.39
C GLN A 125 -39.64 -6.68 -75.96
N GLY A 126 -39.59 -5.55 -76.67
CA GLY A 126 -40.74 -4.85 -77.21
C GLY A 126 -41.50 -4.01 -76.16
N VAL A 127 -41.14 -4.02 -74.93
CA VAL A 127 -41.77 -3.25 -73.83
C VAL A 127 -41.26 -1.82 -73.82
N LEU A 128 -42.19 -0.84 -73.77
CA LEU A 128 -41.85 0.56 -73.52
C LEU A 128 -41.57 0.79 -72.04
N LEU A 129 -40.35 1.20 -71.72
CA LEU A 129 -39.94 1.44 -70.35
C LEU A 129 -40.34 2.84 -69.87
N LYS A 130 -41.02 2.90 -68.70
CA LYS A 130 -41.51 4.16 -68.10
C LYS A 130 -40.90 4.52 -66.79
N SER A 131 -39.92 3.74 -66.29
CA SER A 131 -39.26 4.00 -64.98
C SER A 131 -38.41 5.27 -65.05
N SER A 132 -38.09 5.85 -63.85
CA SER A 132 -37.33 7.10 -63.75
C SER A 132 -35.93 6.97 -64.37
N GLY A 133 -35.21 5.90 -64.10
CA GLY A 133 -33.84 5.66 -64.62
C GLY A 133 -33.83 5.56 -66.15
N ASN A 134 -34.92 5.02 -66.82
CA ASN A 134 -35.00 4.97 -68.24
C ASN A 134 -35.32 6.35 -68.87
N ARG A 135 -36.19 7.14 -68.25
CA ARG A 135 -36.44 8.54 -68.68
C ARG A 135 -35.16 9.36 -68.61
N ASP A 136 -34.39 9.25 -67.44
CA ASP A 136 -33.12 9.94 -67.30
C ASP A 136 -32.13 9.56 -68.42
N ALA A 137 -32.07 8.26 -68.81
CA ALA A 137 -31.18 7.78 -69.88
C ALA A 137 -31.54 8.39 -71.25
N LEU A 138 -32.81 8.45 -71.56
CA LEU A 138 -33.32 9.04 -72.81
C LEU A 138 -33.13 10.55 -72.91
N ASP A 139 -33.36 11.26 -71.76
CA ASP A 139 -33.33 12.71 -71.73
C ASP A 139 -31.91 13.26 -71.71
N ARG A 140 -31.01 12.62 -70.92
CA ARG A 140 -29.61 13.09 -70.72
C ARG A 140 -28.73 12.82 -71.95
N ARG A 141 -28.85 11.69 -72.57
CA ARG A 141 -28.03 11.24 -73.73
C ARG A 141 -26.52 11.29 -73.51
N VAL A 142 -26.12 11.10 -72.29
CA VAL A 142 -24.71 11.05 -71.85
C VAL A 142 -24.50 9.81 -70.97
N PRO A 143 -23.28 9.31 -70.85
CA PRO A 143 -23.02 8.25 -69.89
C PRO A 143 -23.37 8.68 -68.47
N PHE A 144 -24.17 7.86 -67.75
CA PHE A 144 -24.53 8.17 -66.38
C PHE A 144 -24.85 6.90 -65.56
N ILE A 145 -24.88 7.04 -64.28
CA ILE A 145 -25.31 6.04 -63.31
C ILE A 145 -26.59 6.59 -62.66
N SER A 146 -27.66 5.81 -62.70
CA SER A 146 -28.92 6.24 -62.11
C SER A 146 -28.91 6.27 -60.59
N ASP A 147 -29.75 7.12 -60.02
CA ASP A 147 -30.17 6.90 -58.62
C ASP A 147 -30.93 5.57 -58.51
N PRO A 148 -31.05 4.98 -57.31
CA PRO A 148 -31.83 3.76 -57.10
C PRO A 148 -33.29 3.97 -57.49
N TYR A 149 -33.81 3.10 -58.39
CA TYR A 149 -35.18 3.13 -58.79
C TYR A 149 -35.82 1.75 -58.95
N GLU A 150 -37.13 1.67 -58.91
CA GLU A 150 -37.85 0.43 -59.12
C GLU A 150 -38.03 0.19 -60.59
N SER A 151 -37.60 -0.94 -61.11
CA SER A 151 -37.70 -1.31 -62.53
C SER A 151 -39.10 -1.77 -62.90
N ALA A 152 -39.34 -1.92 -64.21
CA ALA A 152 -40.60 -2.47 -64.72
C ALA A 152 -40.92 -3.88 -64.21
N THR A 153 -39.93 -4.61 -63.71
CA THR A 153 -40.08 -5.92 -63.06
C THR A 153 -40.21 -5.86 -61.53
N GLY A 154 -40.42 -4.67 -60.94
CA GLY A 154 -40.58 -4.46 -59.52
C GLY A 154 -39.24 -4.64 -58.70
N ARG A 155 -38.11 -4.63 -59.36
CA ARG A 155 -36.79 -4.78 -58.70
C ARG A 155 -36.18 -3.41 -58.45
N LEU A 156 -35.69 -3.21 -57.21
CA LEU A 156 -34.88 -2.06 -56.86
C LEU A 156 -33.47 -2.25 -57.42
N LEU A 157 -33.01 -1.32 -58.26
CA LEU A 157 -31.74 -1.41 -58.93
C LEU A 157 -31.10 -0.05 -59.21
N VAL A 158 -29.83 -0.09 -59.55
CA VAL A 158 -29.06 1.01 -60.14
C VAL A 158 -28.69 0.60 -61.56
N ALA A 159 -28.82 1.52 -62.52
CA ALA A 159 -28.46 1.30 -63.92
C ALA A 159 -27.19 2.10 -64.28
N ILE A 160 -26.28 1.46 -64.98
CA ILE A 160 -25.13 2.10 -65.62
C ILE A 160 -25.41 2.14 -67.09
N SER A 161 -25.64 3.34 -67.62
CA SER A 161 -26.15 3.55 -68.99
C SER A 161 -25.18 4.35 -69.86
N HIS A 162 -25.10 3.96 -71.11
CA HIS A 162 -24.35 4.69 -72.14
C HIS A 162 -25.16 4.88 -73.43
N PRO A 163 -25.24 6.09 -74.00
CA PRO A 163 -25.93 6.35 -75.20
C PRO A 163 -25.25 5.65 -76.39
N ILE A 164 -26.09 5.24 -77.33
CA ILE A 164 -25.67 4.65 -78.60
C ILE A 164 -25.88 5.69 -79.72
N PHE A 165 -24.80 5.98 -80.43
CA PHE A 165 -24.81 6.87 -81.58
C PHE A 165 -24.40 6.12 -82.83
N SER A 166 -25.02 6.45 -83.97
CA SER A 166 -24.61 5.95 -85.29
C SER A 166 -23.23 6.49 -85.67
N ALA A 167 -22.62 5.96 -86.74
CA ALA A 167 -21.39 6.49 -87.32
C ALA A 167 -21.57 7.97 -87.81
N GLN A 168 -22.78 8.43 -88.03
CA GLN A 168 -23.13 9.79 -88.46
C GLN A 168 -23.46 10.70 -87.26
N GLY A 169 -23.34 10.15 -85.98
CA GLY A 169 -23.64 10.91 -84.76
C GLY A 169 -25.15 11.01 -84.40
N GLU A 170 -26.00 10.24 -85.02
CA GLU A 170 -27.44 10.21 -84.68
C GLU A 170 -27.67 9.36 -83.45
N TYR A 171 -28.46 9.88 -82.48
CA TYR A 171 -28.84 9.15 -81.26
C TYR A 171 -29.77 7.99 -81.59
N GLN A 172 -29.37 6.77 -81.23
CA GLN A 172 -30.13 5.56 -81.57
C GLN A 172 -30.77 4.90 -80.34
N GLY A 173 -30.49 5.38 -79.12
CA GLY A 173 -30.94 4.80 -77.87
C GLY A 173 -29.79 4.63 -76.89
N TYR A 174 -29.92 3.70 -76.03
CA TYR A 174 -28.86 3.45 -75.00
C TYR A 174 -28.72 1.97 -74.67
N VAL A 175 -27.56 1.58 -74.20
CA VAL A 175 -27.31 0.31 -73.55
C VAL A 175 -27.14 0.53 -72.08
N SER A 176 -27.71 -0.36 -71.25
CA SER A 176 -27.72 -0.25 -69.81
C SER A 176 -27.43 -1.61 -69.14
N GLY A 177 -26.44 -1.63 -68.31
CA GLY A 177 -26.18 -2.73 -67.34
C GLY A 177 -26.80 -2.40 -65.97
N THR A 178 -27.53 -3.34 -65.38
CA THR A 178 -28.25 -3.12 -64.13
C THR A 178 -27.66 -3.91 -62.97
N ILE A 179 -27.65 -3.31 -61.79
CA ILE A 179 -27.20 -3.92 -60.53
C ILE A 179 -28.38 -3.98 -59.56
N TYR A 180 -28.81 -5.18 -59.19
CA TYR A 180 -29.93 -5.37 -58.28
C TYR A 180 -29.48 -5.16 -56.84
N LEU A 181 -30.23 -4.36 -56.07
CA LEU A 181 -29.81 -3.98 -54.71
C LEU A 181 -30.27 -4.97 -53.63
N ARG A 182 -31.48 -5.59 -53.83
CA ARG A 182 -32.07 -6.56 -52.89
C ARG A 182 -31.85 -8.03 -53.28
N GLN A 183 -31.08 -8.27 -54.32
CA GLN A 183 -30.77 -9.62 -54.79
C GLN A 183 -29.26 -9.80 -54.92
N ARG A 184 -28.82 -11.05 -55.09
CA ARG A 184 -27.41 -11.33 -55.27
C ARG A 184 -26.83 -10.54 -56.45
N SER A 185 -25.87 -9.70 -56.16
CA SER A 185 -25.23 -8.81 -57.13
C SER A 185 -23.72 -8.69 -56.86
N ILE A 186 -23.03 -8.02 -57.73
CA ILE A 186 -21.62 -7.70 -57.61
C ILE A 186 -21.34 -6.89 -56.32
N LEU A 187 -22.22 -5.98 -55.91
CA LEU A 187 -22.08 -5.23 -54.66
C LEU A 187 -22.03 -6.18 -53.45
N GLN A 188 -22.88 -7.20 -53.42
CA GLN A 188 -22.84 -8.20 -52.37
C GLN A 188 -21.56 -9.05 -52.42
N SER A 189 -21.01 -9.32 -53.62
CA SER A 189 -19.75 -10.08 -53.71
C SER A 189 -18.52 -9.28 -53.34
N LEU A 190 -18.51 -7.97 -53.65
CA LEU A 190 -17.41 -7.05 -53.28
C LEU A 190 -17.46 -6.65 -51.80
N LEU A 191 -18.66 -6.45 -51.26
CA LEU A 191 -18.88 -5.87 -49.95
C LEU A 191 -19.32 -6.89 -48.89
N GLY A 192 -19.85 -8.05 -49.29
CA GLY A 192 -20.51 -9.02 -48.40
C GLY A 192 -19.62 -10.01 -47.68
N LYS A 193 -18.34 -10.15 -48.05
CA LYS A 193 -17.43 -11.07 -47.41
C LYS A 193 -16.75 -10.43 -46.20
N HIS A 194 -17.49 -10.35 -45.07
CA HIS A 194 -16.89 -9.92 -43.81
C HIS A 194 -16.62 -11.08 -42.89
N TYR A 195 -15.39 -11.14 -42.37
CA TYR A 195 -14.93 -12.17 -41.44
C TYR A 195 -15.26 -11.84 -39.99
N TYR A 196 -15.77 -10.64 -39.69
CA TYR A 196 -16.09 -10.22 -38.34
C TYR A 196 -17.47 -10.70 -37.91
N ARG A 197 -17.50 -11.52 -36.81
CA ARG A 197 -18.74 -12.04 -36.21
C ARG A 197 -19.13 -11.29 -34.92
N ASP A 198 -18.59 -10.11 -34.70
CA ASP A 198 -18.68 -9.34 -33.46
C ASP A 198 -19.71 -8.19 -33.53
N GLY A 199 -20.61 -8.25 -34.51
CA GLY A 199 -21.57 -7.19 -34.75
C GLY A 199 -21.04 -6.03 -35.62
N SER A 200 -19.83 -6.17 -36.17
CA SER A 200 -19.31 -5.26 -37.19
C SER A 200 -20.03 -5.46 -38.52
N TYR A 201 -20.34 -4.39 -39.18
CA TYR A 201 -20.94 -4.43 -40.52
C TYR A 201 -20.55 -3.19 -41.32
N LEU A 202 -20.78 -3.29 -42.62
CA LEU A 202 -20.67 -2.12 -43.50
C LEU A 202 -21.96 -1.94 -44.32
N TYR A 203 -22.11 -0.76 -44.83
CA TYR A 203 -23.14 -0.41 -45.77
C TYR A 203 -22.63 0.65 -46.74
N VAL A 204 -23.34 0.76 -47.89
CA VAL A 204 -23.04 1.76 -48.90
C VAL A 204 -24.30 2.60 -49.09
N VAL A 205 -24.12 3.90 -49.21
CA VAL A 205 -25.21 4.86 -49.47
C VAL A 205 -24.98 5.61 -50.77
N ASP A 206 -26.06 6.06 -51.42
CA ASP A 206 -25.96 6.99 -52.54
C ASP A 206 -25.71 8.44 -52.06
N ARG A 207 -25.58 9.38 -52.99
CA ARG A 207 -25.38 10.81 -52.73
C ARG A 207 -26.53 11.47 -51.95
N HIS A 208 -27.70 10.84 -51.88
CA HIS A 208 -28.88 11.30 -51.14
C HIS A 208 -29.02 10.61 -49.77
N GLY A 209 -28.04 9.75 -49.38
CA GLY A 209 -28.04 8.99 -48.12
C GLY A 209 -29.00 7.79 -48.13
N ARG A 210 -29.44 7.32 -49.33
CA ARG A 210 -30.23 6.11 -49.46
C ARG A 210 -29.31 4.89 -49.47
N ILE A 211 -29.64 3.86 -48.71
CA ILE A 211 -28.85 2.65 -48.56
C ILE A 211 -28.91 1.81 -49.84
N LEU A 212 -27.76 1.58 -50.48
CA LEU A 212 -27.55 0.73 -51.65
C LEU A 212 -27.21 -0.71 -51.28
N TYR A 213 -26.47 -0.86 -50.22
CA TYR A 213 -26.04 -2.16 -49.66
C TYR A 213 -26.07 -2.11 -48.13
N HIS A 214 -26.64 -3.14 -47.53
CA HIS A 214 -26.64 -3.39 -46.09
C HIS A 214 -26.71 -4.89 -45.84
N ILE A 215 -26.13 -5.37 -44.69
CA ILE A 215 -26.22 -6.77 -44.31
C ILE A 215 -27.70 -7.19 -44.07
N GLU A 216 -28.50 -6.30 -43.52
CA GLU A 216 -29.94 -6.45 -43.35
C GLU A 216 -30.62 -5.96 -44.65
N GLN A 217 -31.12 -6.88 -45.47
CA GLN A 217 -31.70 -6.54 -46.79
C GLN A 217 -32.91 -5.61 -46.73
N ASP A 218 -33.66 -5.68 -45.63
CA ASP A 218 -34.86 -4.84 -45.45
C ASP A 218 -34.51 -3.35 -45.30
N ARG A 219 -33.26 -3.03 -45.01
CA ARG A 219 -32.76 -1.66 -44.92
C ARG A 219 -32.38 -1.07 -46.28
N VAL A 220 -32.17 -1.90 -47.28
CA VAL A 220 -31.80 -1.44 -48.62
C VAL A 220 -32.93 -0.63 -49.24
N GLY A 221 -32.63 0.59 -49.66
CA GLY A 221 -33.57 1.56 -50.18
C GLY A 221 -34.09 2.57 -49.16
N GLN A 222 -33.83 2.36 -47.85
CA GLN A 222 -34.16 3.33 -46.80
C GLN A 222 -33.13 4.47 -46.73
N PHE A 223 -33.54 5.62 -46.19
CA PHE A 223 -32.63 6.74 -45.94
C PHE A 223 -31.93 6.61 -44.59
N ALA A 224 -30.66 7.01 -44.51
CA ALA A 224 -29.83 6.96 -43.32
C ALA A 224 -29.17 8.31 -42.99
N LEU A 225 -29.72 9.41 -43.41
CA LEU A 225 -29.18 10.77 -43.23
C LEU A 225 -29.13 11.23 -41.77
N GLU A 226 -29.82 10.56 -40.85
CA GLU A 226 -29.73 10.83 -39.41
C GLU A 226 -28.36 10.42 -38.84
N ASN A 227 -27.62 9.56 -39.53
CA ASN A 227 -26.30 9.12 -39.10
C ASN A 227 -25.23 10.14 -39.50
N PRO A 228 -24.46 10.73 -38.56
CA PRO A 228 -23.43 11.72 -38.85
C PRO A 228 -22.35 11.23 -39.83
N ALA A 229 -22.01 9.93 -39.83
CA ALA A 229 -21.06 9.36 -40.79
C ALA A 229 -21.61 9.37 -42.21
N VAL A 230 -22.94 9.16 -42.39
CA VAL A 230 -23.62 9.26 -43.68
C VAL A 230 -23.64 10.72 -44.17
N GLN A 231 -23.95 11.65 -43.27
CA GLN A 231 -23.93 13.08 -43.64
C GLN A 231 -22.54 13.52 -44.14
N ALA A 232 -21.48 13.11 -43.40
CA ALA A 232 -20.12 13.46 -43.78
C ALA A 232 -19.69 12.84 -45.11
N VAL A 233 -20.01 11.55 -45.35
CA VAL A 233 -19.59 10.87 -46.57
C VAL A 233 -20.35 11.34 -47.80
N THR A 234 -21.64 11.71 -47.69
CA THR A 234 -22.44 12.28 -48.81
C THR A 234 -21.98 13.69 -49.19
N GLN A 235 -21.29 14.40 -48.27
CA GLN A 235 -20.61 15.66 -48.56
C GLN A 235 -19.20 15.47 -49.14
N GLY A 236 -18.79 14.24 -49.41
CA GLY A 236 -17.48 13.92 -50.01
C GLY A 236 -16.34 13.83 -48.99
N HIS A 237 -16.62 13.84 -47.69
CA HIS A 237 -15.59 13.73 -46.65
C HIS A 237 -15.26 12.27 -46.32
N SER A 238 -14.00 11.98 -46.04
CA SER A 238 -13.53 10.74 -45.45
C SER A 238 -13.12 10.96 -44.00
N GLY A 239 -13.38 9.99 -43.15
CA GLY A 239 -13.01 10.13 -41.74
C GLY A 239 -13.45 8.95 -40.86
N ALA A 240 -13.33 9.15 -39.56
CA ALA A 240 -13.85 8.21 -38.58
C ALA A 240 -14.40 8.95 -37.36
N GLN A 241 -15.52 8.47 -36.82
CA GLN A 241 -16.15 9.06 -35.65
C GLN A 241 -17.02 8.04 -34.91
N GLN A 242 -17.36 8.36 -33.66
CA GLN A 242 -18.35 7.60 -32.90
C GLN A 242 -19.75 8.05 -33.30
N VAL A 243 -20.60 7.09 -33.63
CA VAL A 243 -21.99 7.35 -34.03
C VAL A 243 -22.96 6.39 -33.36
N ARG A 244 -24.21 6.75 -33.22
CA ARG A 244 -25.26 5.79 -32.86
C ARG A 244 -25.90 5.25 -34.12
N ASN A 245 -26.03 3.92 -34.19
CA ASN A 245 -26.80 3.32 -35.30
C ASN A 245 -28.30 3.44 -35.03
N SER A 246 -29.12 3.00 -36.00
CA SER A 246 -30.59 3.03 -35.92
C SER A 246 -31.18 2.22 -34.75
N HIS A 247 -30.42 1.32 -34.14
CA HIS A 247 -30.81 0.56 -32.94
C HIS A 247 -30.30 1.21 -31.63
N GLY A 248 -29.77 2.45 -31.69
CA GLY A 248 -29.25 3.17 -30.53
C GLY A 248 -27.87 2.68 -30.02
N VAL A 249 -27.27 1.69 -30.69
CA VAL A 249 -25.97 1.14 -30.32
C VAL A 249 -24.85 2.10 -30.70
N LEU A 250 -23.91 2.34 -29.77
CA LEU A 250 -22.74 3.17 -30.03
C LEU A 250 -21.74 2.41 -30.89
N MET A 251 -21.44 2.95 -32.06
CA MET A 251 -20.58 2.37 -33.08
C MET A 251 -19.34 3.23 -33.30
N LEU A 252 -18.24 2.60 -33.64
CA LEU A 252 -17.03 3.24 -34.17
C LEU A 252 -17.13 3.15 -35.71
N ALA A 253 -17.40 4.26 -36.35
CA ALA A 253 -17.65 4.33 -37.81
C ALA A 253 -16.42 4.94 -38.49
N GLY A 254 -15.94 4.24 -39.55
CA GLY A 254 -15.08 4.82 -40.58
C GLY A 254 -15.84 4.97 -41.88
N TYR A 255 -15.58 6.01 -42.62
CA TYR A 255 -16.31 6.30 -43.86
C TYR A 255 -15.42 6.92 -44.93
N ALA A 256 -15.73 6.61 -46.19
CA ALA A 256 -15.02 7.15 -47.35
C ALA A 256 -15.95 7.28 -48.55
N PRO A 257 -15.84 8.37 -49.36
CA PRO A 257 -16.63 8.58 -50.54
C PRO A 257 -16.10 7.75 -51.72
N VAL A 258 -17.01 7.47 -52.69
CA VAL A 258 -16.73 6.95 -54.04
C VAL A 258 -16.93 8.11 -55.02
N PRO A 259 -15.86 8.84 -55.40
CA PRO A 259 -16.00 10.14 -56.06
C PRO A 259 -16.76 10.13 -57.42
N SER A 260 -16.57 9.04 -58.20
CA SER A 260 -17.20 8.97 -59.54
C SER A 260 -18.72 8.99 -59.55
N VAL A 261 -19.35 8.54 -58.43
CA VAL A 261 -20.81 8.35 -58.35
C VAL A 261 -21.42 9.09 -57.15
N GLY A 262 -20.59 9.66 -56.28
CA GLY A 262 -21.06 10.31 -55.06
C GLY A 262 -21.62 9.34 -54.03
N TRP A 263 -21.24 8.04 -54.11
CA TRP A 263 -21.64 7.07 -53.12
C TRP A 263 -20.72 7.17 -51.88
N GLY A 264 -21.20 6.66 -50.75
CA GLY A 264 -20.43 6.59 -49.51
C GLY A 264 -20.37 5.18 -48.96
N VAL A 265 -19.18 4.75 -48.61
CA VAL A 265 -18.95 3.49 -47.90
C VAL A 265 -18.75 3.79 -46.41
N VAL A 266 -19.51 3.12 -45.56
CA VAL A 266 -19.44 3.26 -44.11
C VAL A 266 -19.20 1.89 -43.48
N ALA A 267 -18.08 1.75 -42.76
CA ALA A 267 -17.74 0.55 -41.99
C ALA A 267 -17.90 0.84 -40.49
N GLN A 268 -18.65 0.01 -39.79
CA GLN A 268 -18.98 0.24 -38.37
C GLN A 268 -18.66 -0.99 -37.51
N ARG A 269 -18.15 -0.70 -36.31
CA ARG A 269 -17.90 -1.73 -35.27
C ARG A 269 -18.53 -1.29 -33.96
N PRO A 270 -19.24 -2.15 -33.20
CA PRO A 270 -19.78 -1.80 -31.90
C PRO A 270 -18.64 -1.46 -30.91
N THR A 271 -18.82 -0.37 -30.16
CA THR A 271 -17.87 0.01 -29.11
C THR A 271 -17.73 -1.08 -28.06
N THR A 272 -18.82 -1.79 -27.73
CA THR A 272 -18.82 -2.93 -26.81
C THR A 272 -17.93 -4.07 -27.26
N ALA A 273 -17.97 -4.40 -28.57
CA ALA A 273 -17.11 -5.43 -29.15
C ALA A 273 -15.62 -5.04 -29.10
N THR A 274 -15.32 -3.79 -29.37
CA THR A 274 -13.95 -3.24 -29.26
C THR A 274 -13.44 -3.29 -27.81
N LEU A 275 -14.27 -2.93 -26.84
CA LEU A 275 -13.91 -2.89 -25.43
C LEU A 275 -14.00 -4.27 -24.74
N ALA A 276 -14.59 -5.28 -25.36
CA ALA A 276 -14.67 -6.63 -24.78
C ALA A 276 -13.26 -7.23 -24.49
N ALA A 277 -12.28 -6.90 -25.33
CA ALA A 277 -10.88 -7.32 -25.09
C ALA A 277 -10.24 -6.60 -23.88
N LEU A 278 -10.72 -5.40 -23.53
CA LEU A 278 -10.15 -4.60 -22.47
C LEU A 278 -10.34 -5.25 -21.08
N SER A 279 -11.50 -5.86 -20.83
CA SER A 279 -11.77 -6.56 -19.57
C SER A 279 -10.81 -7.74 -19.37
N LYS A 280 -10.51 -8.47 -20.44
CA LYS A 280 -9.56 -9.59 -20.43
C LYS A 280 -8.12 -9.11 -20.20
N LEU A 281 -7.75 -7.99 -20.81
CA LEU A 281 -6.43 -7.36 -20.60
C LEU A 281 -6.30 -6.87 -19.16
N MET A 282 -7.32 -6.21 -18.61
CA MET A 282 -7.29 -5.73 -17.22
C MET A 282 -7.21 -6.88 -16.22
N SER A 283 -7.96 -7.96 -16.43
CA SER A 283 -7.84 -9.14 -15.57
C SER A 283 -6.43 -9.75 -15.60
N SER A 284 -5.81 -9.82 -16.77
CA SER A 284 -4.42 -10.29 -16.91
C SER A 284 -3.43 -9.39 -16.14
N VAL A 285 -3.60 -8.06 -16.21
CA VAL A 285 -2.76 -7.12 -15.45
C VAL A 285 -2.91 -7.35 -13.95
N ILE A 286 -4.16 -7.52 -13.46
CA ILE A 286 -4.42 -7.80 -12.04
C ILE A 286 -3.76 -9.12 -11.63
N TRP A 287 -3.97 -10.20 -12.37
CA TRP A 287 -3.39 -11.51 -12.04
C TRP A 287 -1.86 -11.48 -12.02
N ASN A 288 -1.23 -10.77 -12.93
CA ASN A 288 0.23 -10.60 -12.96
C ASN A 288 0.76 -9.69 -11.83
N ALA A 289 -0.05 -8.75 -11.33
CA ALA A 289 0.33 -7.87 -10.23
C ALA A 289 0.25 -8.56 -8.84
N ILE A 290 -0.61 -9.58 -8.68
CA ILE A 290 -0.84 -10.27 -7.40
C ILE A 290 0.44 -10.86 -6.80
N PRO A 291 1.28 -11.64 -7.51
CA PRO A 291 2.48 -12.22 -6.92
C PRO A 291 3.46 -11.18 -6.40
N LEU A 292 3.67 -10.10 -7.16
CA LEU A 292 4.53 -9.00 -6.77
C LEU A 292 3.95 -8.20 -5.59
N GLY A 293 2.63 -8.04 -5.56
CA GLY A 293 1.91 -7.42 -4.45
C GLY A 293 2.05 -8.23 -3.15
N ILE A 294 1.90 -9.55 -3.21
CA ILE A 294 2.10 -10.45 -2.07
C ILE A 294 3.55 -10.37 -1.58
N LEU A 295 4.52 -10.42 -2.48
CA LEU A 295 5.93 -10.30 -2.14
C LEU A 295 6.23 -8.97 -1.44
N SER A 296 5.71 -7.86 -1.97
CA SER A 296 5.83 -6.52 -1.37
C SER A 296 5.25 -6.47 0.04
N LEU A 297 4.06 -7.05 0.25
CA LEU A 297 3.42 -7.11 1.56
C LEU A 297 4.21 -7.98 2.56
N LEU A 298 4.77 -9.11 2.11
CA LEU A 298 5.63 -9.96 2.95
C LEU A 298 6.91 -9.23 3.36
N ILE A 299 7.55 -8.52 2.45
CA ILE A 299 8.73 -7.69 2.73
C ILE A 299 8.37 -6.59 3.73
N THR A 300 7.28 -5.86 3.51
CA THR A 300 6.80 -4.80 4.40
C THR A 300 6.47 -5.35 5.79
N TRP A 301 5.78 -6.50 5.87
CA TRP A 301 5.48 -7.17 7.12
C TRP A 301 6.77 -7.57 7.87
N TRP A 302 7.76 -8.11 7.18
CA TRP A 302 9.04 -8.49 7.76
C TRP A 302 9.77 -7.26 8.32
N PHE A 303 9.86 -6.16 7.56
CA PHE A 303 10.45 -4.91 8.03
C PHE A 303 9.68 -4.28 9.18
N ALA A 304 8.36 -4.20 9.10
CA ALA A 304 7.51 -3.67 10.17
C ALA A 304 7.72 -4.42 11.47
N ARG A 305 7.81 -5.76 11.40
CA ARG A 305 8.09 -6.61 12.56
C ARG A 305 9.52 -6.44 13.08
N ARG A 306 10.49 -6.26 12.20
CA ARG A 306 11.90 -6.07 12.57
C ARG A 306 12.15 -4.69 13.18
N ILE A 307 11.45 -3.66 12.75
CA ILE A 307 11.54 -2.30 13.28
C ILE A 307 10.81 -2.18 14.63
N SER A 308 9.60 -2.72 14.74
CA SER A 308 8.77 -2.54 15.94
C SER A 308 9.18 -3.40 17.13
N ARG A 309 9.79 -4.58 16.90
CA ARG A 309 10.22 -5.51 17.98
C ARG A 309 11.15 -4.90 19.01
N PRO A 310 12.27 -4.26 18.65
CA PRO A 310 13.18 -3.68 19.63
C PRO A 310 12.53 -2.57 20.47
N LEU A 311 11.71 -1.71 19.84
CA LEU A 311 10.97 -0.66 20.54
C LEU A 311 9.98 -1.23 21.57
N TRP A 312 9.25 -2.27 21.18
CA TRP A 312 8.34 -2.95 22.09
C TRP A 312 9.07 -3.61 23.26
N GLN A 313 10.24 -4.24 23.02
CA GLN A 313 11.09 -4.81 24.04
C GLN A 313 11.59 -3.74 25.02
N LEU A 314 12.06 -2.60 24.52
CA LEU A 314 12.46 -1.47 25.36
C LEU A 314 11.29 -0.98 26.22
N ALA A 315 10.13 -0.72 25.62
CA ALA A 315 8.95 -0.22 26.33
C ALA A 315 8.47 -1.19 27.43
N ARG A 316 8.51 -2.51 27.18
CA ARG A 316 8.07 -3.51 28.15
C ARG A 316 9.04 -3.65 29.33
N ASN A 317 10.35 -3.54 29.08
CA ASN A 317 11.37 -3.70 30.12
C ASN A 317 11.46 -2.50 31.08
N VAL A 318 10.99 -1.32 30.66
CA VAL A 318 10.89 -0.14 31.54
C VAL A 318 9.83 -0.33 32.65
N GLN A 319 8.86 -1.22 32.47
CA GLN A 319 7.80 -1.49 33.46
C GLN A 319 8.23 -2.46 34.57
N ASN A 320 9.39 -3.07 34.49
CA ASN A 320 9.92 -3.95 35.53
C ASN A 320 10.34 -3.12 36.75
N ARG A 321 9.91 -3.56 37.95
CA ARG A 321 10.19 -2.89 39.21
C ARG A 321 11.63 -3.05 39.67
N ASP A 322 12.34 -4.08 39.17
CA ASP A 322 13.73 -4.36 39.51
C ASP A 322 14.68 -3.74 38.47
N THR A 323 15.38 -2.70 38.89
CA THR A 323 16.29 -1.92 38.03
C THR A 323 17.47 -2.77 37.53
N GLY A 324 17.97 -3.71 38.33
CA GLY A 324 19.09 -4.56 37.93
C GLY A 324 18.73 -5.56 36.84
N ILE A 325 17.51 -6.11 36.89
CA ILE A 325 16.98 -7.00 35.85
C ILE A 325 16.68 -6.18 34.58
N ALA A 326 16.14 -4.99 34.74
CA ALA A 326 15.84 -4.09 33.61
C ALA A 326 17.10 -3.72 32.82
N ILE A 327 18.20 -3.37 33.50
CA ILE A 327 19.48 -3.04 32.84
C ILE A 327 20.00 -4.22 32.02
N ARG A 328 20.03 -5.43 32.58
CA ARG A 328 20.49 -6.63 31.84
C ARG A 328 19.67 -6.91 30.59
N HIS A 329 18.35 -6.80 30.69
CA HIS A 329 17.46 -7.00 29.55
C HIS A 329 17.62 -5.92 28.47
N VAL A 330 17.72 -4.64 28.86
CA VAL A 330 17.91 -3.52 27.94
C VAL A 330 19.25 -3.60 27.22
N THR A 331 20.32 -4.03 27.92
CA THR A 331 21.65 -4.22 27.31
C THR A 331 21.64 -5.32 26.25
N GLY A 332 20.85 -6.39 26.44
CA GLY A 332 20.71 -7.51 25.50
C GLY A 332 19.93 -7.18 24.23
N ILE A 333 19.23 -6.03 24.15
CA ILE A 333 18.44 -5.65 22.97
C ILE A 333 19.37 -5.22 21.85
N ARG A 334 19.29 -5.94 20.71
CA ARG A 334 20.06 -5.63 19.50
C ARG A 334 19.50 -4.39 18.80
N ALA A 335 20.12 -3.26 19.01
CA ALA A 335 19.80 -1.99 18.34
C ALA A 335 20.50 -1.95 16.98
N TRP A 336 19.75 -2.22 15.89
CA TRP A 336 20.30 -2.26 14.53
C TRP A 336 20.05 -0.99 13.74
N TYR A 337 19.27 -0.04 14.28
CA TYR A 337 19.03 1.27 13.70
C TYR A 337 19.18 2.37 14.78
N TYR A 338 19.42 3.59 14.32
CA TYR A 338 19.89 4.72 15.12
C TYR A 338 18.94 5.06 16.28
N GLU A 339 17.64 5.18 16.05
CA GLU A 339 16.67 5.62 17.06
C GLU A 339 16.59 4.65 18.23
N VAL A 340 16.63 3.35 17.95
CA VAL A 340 16.65 2.34 19.02
C VAL A 340 17.98 2.36 19.78
N ALA A 341 19.10 2.60 19.09
CA ALA A 341 20.40 2.71 19.75
C ALA A 341 20.43 3.90 20.72
N GLN A 342 19.93 5.06 20.29
CA GLN A 342 19.83 6.25 21.13
C GLN A 342 18.90 6.05 22.32
N LEU A 343 17.71 5.49 22.08
CA LEU A 343 16.75 5.22 23.15
C LEU A 343 17.32 4.22 24.18
N ARG A 344 17.99 3.17 23.72
CA ARG A 344 18.67 2.21 24.60
C ARG A 344 19.72 2.89 25.47
N THR A 345 20.57 3.73 24.87
CA THR A 345 21.63 4.47 25.58
C THR A 345 21.04 5.42 26.63
N ALA A 346 19.99 6.18 26.26
CA ALA A 346 19.31 7.09 27.18
C ALA A 346 18.66 6.36 28.37
N LEU A 347 18.03 5.20 28.12
CA LEU A 347 17.44 4.37 29.18
C LEU A 347 18.50 3.80 30.13
N LEU A 348 19.61 3.26 29.59
CA LEU A 348 20.71 2.77 30.39
C LEU A 348 21.34 3.86 31.28
N TYR A 349 21.54 5.05 30.72
CA TYR A 349 22.02 6.21 31.50
C TYR A 349 21.04 6.57 32.63
N SER A 350 19.74 6.62 32.35
CA SER A 350 18.73 6.93 33.36
C SER A 350 18.66 5.89 34.47
N PHE A 351 18.78 4.59 34.15
CA PHE A 351 18.78 3.52 35.13
C PHE A 351 20.01 3.56 36.02
N ASN A 352 21.21 3.82 35.47
CA ASN A 352 22.43 3.97 36.23
C ASN A 352 22.35 5.18 37.19
N LEU A 353 21.84 6.30 36.74
CA LEU A 353 21.64 7.49 37.57
C LEU A 353 20.67 7.21 38.74
N LEU A 354 19.58 6.45 38.47
CA LEU A 354 18.65 6.06 39.54
C LEU A 354 19.29 5.14 40.55
N GLN A 355 20.10 4.15 40.14
CA GLN A 355 20.82 3.26 41.05
C GLN A 355 21.81 4.03 41.94
N ASP A 356 22.55 4.97 41.37
CA ASP A 356 23.46 5.83 42.15
C ASP A 356 22.71 6.67 43.19
N ARG A 357 21.58 7.24 42.84
CA ARG A 357 20.73 8.00 43.77
C ARG A 357 20.19 7.12 44.89
N ILE A 358 19.70 5.92 44.58
CA ILE A 358 19.20 4.96 45.57
C ILE A 358 20.36 4.53 46.51
N GLY A 359 21.53 4.27 45.96
CA GLY A 359 22.73 3.91 46.76
C GLY A 359 23.14 5.02 47.72
N LYS A 360 23.15 6.30 47.27
CA LYS A 360 23.44 7.47 48.14
C LYS A 360 22.40 7.64 49.23
N LEU A 361 21.12 7.51 48.91
CA LEU A 361 20.02 7.59 49.88
C LEU A 361 20.11 6.47 50.94
N ASN A 362 20.44 5.25 50.55
CA ASN A 362 20.60 4.13 51.45
C ASN A 362 21.79 4.36 52.40
N ARG A 363 22.95 4.84 51.92
CA ARG A 363 24.10 5.17 52.77
C ARG A 363 23.76 6.29 53.76
N ALA A 364 23.12 7.37 53.30
CA ALA A 364 22.70 8.46 54.19
C ALA A 364 21.69 8.02 55.26
N SER A 365 20.89 6.97 54.97
CA SER A 365 19.93 6.41 55.92
C SER A 365 20.54 5.45 56.94
N MET A 366 21.81 5.01 56.77
CA MET A 366 22.49 4.04 57.66
C MET A 366 23.52 4.68 58.63
N THR A 367 23.80 5.95 58.47
CA THR A 367 24.76 6.67 59.32
C THR A 367 24.08 7.66 60.27
N ASP A 368 24.70 7.95 61.41
CA ASP A 368 24.29 8.98 62.34
C ASP A 368 24.74 10.36 61.79
N PRO A 369 23.83 11.34 61.65
CA PRO A 369 24.18 12.63 61.02
C PRO A 369 25.15 13.47 61.81
N LEU A 370 25.26 13.31 63.15
CA LEU A 370 26.17 14.05 63.97
C LEU A 370 27.57 13.45 63.93
N THR A 371 27.67 12.15 64.18
CA THR A 371 28.98 11.46 64.37
C THR A 371 29.51 10.84 63.08
N GLY A 372 28.65 10.57 62.06
CA GLY A 372 29.03 9.82 60.86
C GLY A 372 29.33 8.32 61.13
N LEU A 373 29.17 7.82 62.36
CA LEU A 373 29.18 6.40 62.69
C LEU A 373 27.92 5.71 62.13
N GLN A 374 27.89 4.38 62.14
CA GLN A 374 26.64 3.68 61.82
C GLN A 374 25.53 4.11 62.79
N ASN A 375 24.34 4.24 62.31
CA ASN A 375 23.17 4.39 63.15
C ASN A 375 22.58 3.00 63.48
N ARG A 376 21.49 2.95 64.23
CA ARG A 376 20.84 1.70 64.62
C ARG A 376 20.44 0.82 63.42
N ARG A 377 20.10 1.43 62.23
CA ARG A 377 19.81 0.66 61.03
C ARG A 377 21.06 0.06 60.39
N GLY A 378 22.17 0.81 60.38
CA GLY A 378 23.46 0.33 59.91
C GLY A 378 23.99 -0.80 60.79
N LEU A 379 23.82 -0.68 62.11
CA LEU A 379 24.15 -1.75 63.07
C LEU A 379 23.34 -3.02 62.76
N GLN A 380 22.02 -2.89 62.56
CA GLN A 380 21.16 -4.04 62.30
C GLN A 380 21.59 -4.79 61.01
N GLN A 381 21.91 -4.04 59.98
CA GLN A 381 22.37 -4.63 58.71
C GLN A 381 23.71 -5.36 58.90
N GLY A 382 24.66 -4.77 59.64
CA GLY A 382 25.95 -5.41 59.93
C GLY A 382 25.79 -6.70 60.74
N LEU A 383 24.89 -6.71 61.72
CA LEU A 383 24.57 -7.91 62.52
C LEU A 383 23.96 -9.02 61.65
N GLU A 384 23.04 -8.71 60.76
CA GLU A 384 22.44 -9.67 59.85
C GLU A 384 23.47 -10.27 58.90
N ASP A 385 24.37 -9.44 58.36
CA ASP A 385 25.44 -9.88 57.46
C ASP A 385 26.47 -10.80 58.18
N TRP A 386 26.82 -10.50 59.44
CA TRP A 386 27.74 -11.33 60.20
C TRP A 386 27.12 -12.62 60.76
N GLN A 387 25.84 -12.56 61.14
CA GLN A 387 25.08 -13.74 61.52
C GLN A 387 24.94 -14.72 60.32
N ALA A 388 24.65 -14.21 59.11
CA ALA A 388 24.56 -15.03 57.91
C ALA A 388 25.86 -15.73 57.53
N ARG A 389 27.02 -15.15 57.95
CA ARG A 389 28.34 -15.71 57.73
C ARG A 389 28.83 -16.57 58.92
N GLY A 390 28.06 -16.66 60.01
CA GLY A 390 28.46 -17.37 61.24
C GLY A 390 29.66 -16.75 61.92
N GLN A 391 29.88 -15.44 61.74
CA GLN A 391 31.09 -14.78 62.26
C GLN A 391 30.94 -14.42 63.72
N PRO A 392 31.82 -14.90 64.59
CA PRO A 392 31.85 -14.49 66.01
C PRO A 392 32.34 -13.06 66.12
N PHE A 393 31.87 -12.34 67.14
CA PHE A 393 32.34 -10.97 67.45
C PHE A 393 32.21 -10.58 68.91
N GLY A 394 33.16 -9.75 69.37
CA GLY A 394 33.08 -9.06 70.63
C GLY A 394 32.15 -7.87 70.58
N ILE A 395 31.41 -7.57 71.60
CA ILE A 395 30.43 -6.49 71.72
C ILE A 395 30.90 -5.60 72.91
N ILE A 396 31.01 -4.31 72.63
CA ILE A 396 31.25 -3.29 73.64
C ILE A 396 30.12 -2.28 73.61
N ALA A 397 29.31 -2.21 74.61
CA ALA A 397 28.33 -1.14 74.82
C ALA A 397 29.01 -0.02 75.62
N VAL A 398 28.93 1.21 75.17
CA VAL A 398 29.56 2.38 75.68
C VAL A 398 28.54 3.44 76.01
N ASP A 399 28.65 4.09 77.17
CA ASP A 399 27.77 5.18 77.55
C ASP A 399 28.61 6.26 78.29
N ILE A 400 28.26 7.53 77.99
CA ILE A 400 28.94 8.69 78.54
C ILE A 400 28.43 8.95 79.95
N ASP A 401 29.33 8.85 80.94
CA ASP A 401 28.94 9.02 82.29
C ASP A 401 28.45 10.44 82.62
N ARG A 402 27.23 10.51 83.21
CA ARG A 402 26.60 11.77 83.61
C ARG A 402 26.40 12.77 82.47
N PHE A 403 26.18 12.29 81.21
CA PHE A 403 26.05 13.12 80.04
C PHE A 403 24.95 14.15 80.17
N LYS A 404 23.83 13.81 80.80
CA LYS A 404 22.79 14.76 81.12
C LYS A 404 23.29 15.94 81.93
N THR A 405 24.13 15.71 82.91
CA THR A 405 24.71 16.81 83.72
C THR A 405 25.59 17.74 82.88
N ILE A 406 26.30 17.17 81.88
CA ILE A 406 27.12 17.94 80.96
C ILE A 406 26.19 18.85 80.12
N ASN A 407 25.13 18.31 79.59
CA ASN A 407 24.16 19.07 78.80
C ASN A 407 23.45 20.16 79.65
N ASP A 408 23.02 19.78 80.85
CA ASP A 408 22.29 20.70 81.74
C ASP A 408 23.19 21.87 82.20
N ARG A 409 24.48 21.65 82.34
CA ARG A 409 25.46 22.66 82.85
C ARG A 409 26.05 23.53 81.73
N PHE A 410 26.34 22.91 80.56
CA PHE A 410 27.15 23.55 79.53
C PHE A 410 26.38 23.71 78.20
N GLY A 411 25.15 23.21 78.10
CA GLY A 411 24.28 23.27 76.90
C GLY A 411 24.55 22.12 75.93
N HIS A 412 23.59 21.88 75.06
CA HIS A 412 23.63 20.75 74.08
C HIS A 412 24.81 20.84 73.09
N ALA A 413 25.26 22.06 72.75
CA ALA A 413 26.39 22.23 71.83
C ALA A 413 27.69 21.63 72.39
N VAL A 414 27.91 21.76 73.73
CA VAL A 414 29.05 21.17 74.40
C VAL A 414 28.87 19.65 74.49
N GLY A 415 27.65 19.17 74.74
CA GLY A 415 27.35 17.74 74.69
C GLY A 415 27.59 17.12 73.31
N ASP A 416 27.19 17.82 72.25
CA ASP A 416 27.47 17.35 70.89
C ASP A 416 28.97 17.32 70.57
N ALA A 417 29.75 18.30 71.06
CA ALA A 417 31.22 18.28 70.95
C ALA A 417 31.86 17.09 71.70
N VAL A 418 31.35 16.73 72.90
CA VAL A 418 31.76 15.52 73.60
C VAL A 418 31.46 14.25 72.84
N ILE A 419 30.25 14.12 72.32
CA ILE A 419 29.83 13.01 71.47
C ILE A 419 30.74 12.87 70.24
N LEU A 420 31.00 13.96 69.51
CA LEU A 420 31.89 13.99 68.36
C LEU A 420 33.29 13.55 68.68
N ARG A 421 33.84 14.03 69.83
CA ARG A 421 35.19 13.68 70.23
C ARG A 421 35.29 12.23 70.60
N ILE A 422 34.35 11.65 71.34
CA ILE A 422 34.31 10.24 71.69
C ILE A 422 34.17 9.39 70.41
N ALA A 423 33.30 9.77 69.49
CA ALA A 423 33.19 9.09 68.23
C ALA A 423 34.50 9.12 67.41
N GLN A 424 35.27 10.20 67.50
CA GLN A 424 36.58 10.30 66.88
C GLN A 424 37.58 9.35 67.56
N LEU A 425 37.64 9.34 68.89
CA LEU A 425 38.52 8.40 69.70
C LEU A 425 38.18 6.94 69.33
N MET A 426 36.93 6.60 69.22
CA MET A 426 36.48 5.26 68.75
C MET A 426 37.01 4.93 67.36
N ARG A 427 36.97 5.89 66.43
CA ARG A 427 37.47 5.69 65.04
C ARG A 427 38.98 5.51 65.00
N ASP A 428 39.73 6.32 65.82
CA ASP A 428 41.17 6.31 65.82
C ASP A 428 41.73 4.96 66.41
N ASP A 429 40.89 4.29 67.21
CA ASP A 429 41.23 3.02 67.86
C ASP A 429 40.69 1.77 67.13
N ALA A 430 39.76 1.97 66.14
CA ALA A 430 39.07 0.90 65.44
C ALA A 430 39.83 0.45 64.18
N ARG A 431 39.61 -0.79 63.78
CA ARG A 431 40.04 -1.35 62.51
C ARG A 431 38.97 -1.11 61.47
N ASP A 432 39.33 -1.17 60.18
CA ASP A 432 38.38 -1.06 59.07
C ASP A 432 37.27 -2.12 59.11
N THR A 433 37.53 -3.26 59.79
CA THR A 433 36.57 -4.35 59.95
C THR A 433 35.59 -4.15 61.08
N ASP A 434 35.87 -3.22 62.00
CA ASP A 434 35.09 -2.99 63.22
C ASP A 434 33.85 -2.16 62.88
N LEU A 435 32.75 -2.47 63.52
CA LEU A 435 31.52 -1.72 63.32
C LEU A 435 31.24 -0.80 64.48
N LEU A 436 31.39 0.48 64.26
CA LEU A 436 31.11 1.52 65.21
C LEU A 436 29.73 2.12 65.01
N CYS A 437 28.91 2.13 66.02
CA CYS A 437 27.53 2.59 65.95
C CYS A 437 27.24 3.59 67.08
N ARG A 438 26.52 4.65 66.77
CA ARG A 438 25.81 5.47 67.78
C ARG A 438 24.36 4.96 67.83
N ASN A 439 24.01 4.33 68.94
CA ASN A 439 22.72 3.69 69.15
C ASN A 439 21.61 4.70 69.45
N GLY A 440 21.99 5.84 70.05
CA GLY A 440 21.12 6.97 70.36
C GLY A 440 21.65 7.83 71.51
N GLY A 441 21.36 9.11 71.52
CA GLY A 441 21.80 10.02 72.59
C GLY A 441 23.29 9.96 72.88
N GLU A 442 23.62 9.42 74.04
CA GLU A 442 24.98 9.26 74.58
C GLU A 442 25.50 7.81 74.49
N GLU A 443 24.76 6.91 73.82
CA GLU A 443 25.06 5.47 73.75
C GLU A 443 25.73 5.11 72.42
N PHE A 444 26.85 4.33 72.54
CA PHE A 444 27.54 3.83 71.39
C PHE A 444 27.69 2.28 71.52
N LEU A 445 27.90 1.64 70.42
CA LEU A 445 28.18 0.22 70.28
C LEU A 445 29.40 0.02 69.38
N ILE A 446 30.31 -0.85 69.83
CA ILE A 446 31.42 -1.29 69.02
C ILE A 446 31.31 -2.80 68.88
N LEU A 447 31.32 -3.26 67.66
CA LEU A 447 31.33 -4.68 67.35
C LEU A 447 32.67 -5.05 66.71
N LEU A 448 33.34 -6.04 67.25
CA LEU A 448 34.67 -6.44 66.87
C LEU A 448 34.68 -7.86 66.29
N PRO A 449 34.67 -8.00 64.95
CA PRO A 449 34.59 -9.31 64.32
C PRO A 449 35.85 -10.17 64.62
N GLY A 450 35.62 -11.43 64.94
CA GLY A 450 36.70 -12.39 65.27
C GLY A 450 37.46 -12.16 66.59
N ILE A 451 36.95 -11.24 67.44
CA ILE A 451 37.55 -10.91 68.74
C ILE A 451 36.69 -11.53 69.84
N ASP A 452 37.38 -12.26 70.79
CA ASP A 452 36.73 -12.86 71.95
C ASP A 452 36.45 -11.82 73.08
N ALA A 453 35.79 -12.24 74.15
CA ALA A 453 35.39 -11.37 75.24
C ALA A 453 36.60 -10.76 76.00
N VAL A 454 37.67 -11.47 76.09
CA VAL A 454 38.87 -11.02 76.81
C VAL A 454 39.56 -9.91 76.03
N ASN A 455 39.76 -10.12 74.75
CA ASN A 455 40.39 -9.13 73.90
C ASN A 455 39.47 -7.93 73.67
N ALA A 456 38.13 -8.14 73.59
CA ALA A 456 37.15 -7.04 73.54
C ALA A 456 37.20 -6.18 74.82
N ALA A 457 37.41 -6.79 76.00
CA ALA A 457 37.57 -6.07 77.23
C ALA A 457 38.84 -5.20 77.24
N LEU A 458 39.92 -5.68 76.62
CA LEU A 458 41.15 -4.89 76.47
C LEU A 458 40.94 -3.66 75.60
N VAL A 459 40.19 -3.82 74.49
CA VAL A 459 39.81 -2.68 73.64
C VAL A 459 38.94 -1.72 74.41
N ALA A 460 37.91 -2.20 75.10
CA ALA A 460 37.01 -1.38 75.92
C ALA A 460 37.82 -0.59 77.03
N GLU A 461 38.73 -1.24 77.72
CA GLU A 461 39.53 -0.59 78.77
C GLU A 461 40.49 0.45 78.17
N ARG A 462 41.09 0.19 77.03
CA ARG A 462 41.93 1.15 76.33
C ARG A 462 41.10 2.42 75.93
N LEU A 463 39.93 2.25 75.38
CA LEU A 463 39.05 3.36 75.08
C LEU A 463 38.64 4.14 76.31
N ARG A 464 38.30 3.43 77.42
CA ARG A 464 37.98 4.05 78.70
C ARG A 464 39.11 4.96 79.20
N VAL A 465 40.31 4.45 79.17
CA VAL A 465 41.50 5.21 79.64
C VAL A 465 41.78 6.41 78.75
N GLN A 466 41.63 6.25 77.44
CA GLN A 466 41.79 7.34 76.46
C GLN A 466 40.77 8.44 76.71
N VAL A 467 39.49 8.11 76.88
CA VAL A 467 38.42 9.08 77.13
C VAL A 467 38.65 9.77 78.46
N ALA A 468 39.03 9.04 79.53
CA ALA A 468 39.30 9.62 80.87
C ALA A 468 40.55 10.54 80.91
N ALA A 469 41.54 10.28 80.02
CA ALA A 469 42.75 11.11 79.90
C ALA A 469 42.52 12.33 78.96
N GLU A 470 41.46 12.35 78.18
CA GLU A 470 41.16 13.44 77.27
C GLU A 470 40.59 14.67 78.01
N VAL A 471 41.09 15.82 77.68
CA VAL A 471 40.59 17.09 78.22
C VAL A 471 39.55 17.70 77.19
N PHE A 472 38.29 17.57 77.52
CA PHE A 472 37.22 18.14 76.67
C PHE A 472 37.09 19.65 76.95
N GLU A 473 37.28 20.45 75.93
CA GLU A 473 37.04 21.90 76.02
C GLU A 473 35.71 22.17 76.70
N GLN A 474 35.63 23.03 77.68
CA GLN A 474 34.45 23.41 78.44
C GLN A 474 33.82 22.34 79.34
N ALA A 475 33.84 21.04 78.97
CA ALA A 475 33.28 19.95 79.80
C ALA A 475 34.23 19.41 80.85
N GLY A 476 35.56 19.65 80.68
CA GLY A 476 36.59 19.15 81.58
C GLY A 476 36.83 17.62 81.37
N THR A 477 36.96 16.90 82.48
CA THR A 477 37.17 15.43 82.40
C THR A 477 35.85 14.72 82.24
N VAL A 478 35.71 13.94 81.14
CA VAL A 478 34.56 13.09 80.85
C VAL A 478 34.97 11.66 80.95
N THR A 479 34.13 10.83 81.52
CA THR A 479 34.37 9.40 81.60
C THR A 479 33.30 8.59 80.90
N VAL A 480 33.60 7.34 80.56
CA VAL A 480 32.65 6.42 79.98
C VAL A 480 32.57 5.13 80.74
N SER A 481 31.40 4.56 80.83
CA SER A 481 31.20 3.21 81.33
C SER A 481 31.06 2.25 80.18
N LEU A 482 31.61 1.06 80.23
CA LEU A 482 31.59 0.09 79.15
C LEU A 482 31.18 -1.28 79.67
N GLY A 483 30.35 -1.92 78.90
CA GLY A 483 29.90 -3.29 79.11
C GLY A 483 30.34 -4.19 77.96
N VAL A 484 30.88 -5.32 78.23
CA VAL A 484 31.44 -6.24 77.24
C VAL A 484 30.72 -7.58 77.27
N ALA A 485 30.37 -8.06 76.11
CA ALA A 485 29.84 -9.42 75.87
C ALA A 485 30.46 -10.02 74.59
N HIS A 486 30.18 -11.26 74.33
CA HIS A 486 30.68 -11.95 73.13
C HIS A 486 29.60 -12.83 72.50
N TYR A 487 29.53 -12.78 71.20
CA TYR A 487 28.67 -13.67 70.38
C TYR A 487 29.57 -14.67 69.65
N PRO A 488 29.27 -15.98 69.66
CA PRO A 488 28.08 -16.63 70.25
C PRO A 488 28.30 -17.18 71.70
N THR A 489 29.40 -16.91 72.35
CA THR A 489 29.77 -17.51 73.65
C THR A 489 28.74 -17.25 74.75
N TYR A 490 28.18 -16.04 74.79
CA TYR A 490 27.23 -15.69 75.86
C TYR A 490 25.78 -15.96 75.43
N HIS A 491 25.47 -15.94 74.15
CA HIS A 491 24.14 -16.28 73.59
C HIS A 491 24.24 -16.57 72.10
N ALA A 492 23.45 -17.53 71.61
CA ALA A 492 23.37 -17.89 70.18
C ALA A 492 22.61 -16.89 69.30
N ASP A 493 21.85 -15.95 69.86
CA ASP A 493 21.17 -14.85 69.20
C ASP A 493 22.02 -13.57 69.38
N PRO A 494 22.45 -12.89 68.27
CA PRO A 494 23.22 -11.65 68.34
C PRO A 494 22.50 -10.53 69.12
N GLN A 495 21.15 -10.45 68.97
CA GLN A 495 20.36 -9.46 69.67
C GLN A 495 20.33 -9.66 71.19
N GLN A 496 20.35 -10.92 71.62
CA GLN A 496 20.47 -11.24 73.05
C GLN A 496 21.90 -10.96 73.58
N ALA A 497 22.90 -11.26 72.76
CA ALA A 497 24.32 -10.94 73.15
C ALA A 497 24.50 -9.42 73.32
N LEU A 498 23.87 -8.56 72.44
CA LEU A 498 23.83 -7.10 72.62
C LEU A 498 23.23 -6.72 73.99
N ARG A 499 22.06 -7.31 74.33
CA ARG A 499 21.40 -7.03 75.62
C ARG A 499 22.29 -7.46 76.85
N LEU A 500 23.14 -8.47 76.69
CA LEU A 500 24.06 -8.86 77.73
C LEU A 500 25.21 -7.84 77.89
N ALA A 501 25.68 -7.24 76.81
CA ALA A 501 26.61 -6.11 76.88
C ALA A 501 26.00 -4.88 77.58
N ASP A 502 24.70 -4.57 77.21
CA ASP A 502 23.95 -3.48 77.90
C ASP A 502 23.79 -3.77 79.42
N LYS A 503 23.54 -5.04 79.83
CA LYS A 503 23.49 -5.41 81.23
C LYS A 503 24.84 -5.20 81.90
N ALA A 504 25.96 -5.59 81.28
CA ALA A 504 27.31 -5.35 81.79
C ALA A 504 27.58 -3.84 81.88
N LEU A 505 27.14 -3.05 80.91
CA LEU A 505 27.22 -1.58 80.97
C LEU A 505 26.47 -1.02 82.20
N TYR A 506 25.27 -1.52 82.42
CA TYR A 506 24.49 -1.15 83.58
C TYR A 506 25.17 -1.45 84.86
N MET A 507 25.80 -2.68 85.02
CA MET A 507 26.61 -3.04 86.15
C MET A 507 27.83 -2.10 86.33
N ALA A 508 28.47 -1.67 85.20
CA ALA A 508 29.58 -0.71 85.29
C ALA A 508 29.14 0.63 85.90
N LYS A 509 27.93 1.09 85.50
CA LYS A 509 27.33 2.33 86.03
C LYS A 509 26.97 2.22 87.52
N GLU A 510 26.44 1.06 87.96
CA GLU A 510 26.12 0.84 89.40
C GLU A 510 27.32 0.71 90.25
N GLN A 511 28.37 0.08 89.78
CA GLN A 511 29.61 -0.12 90.51
C GLN A 511 30.47 1.14 90.67
N GLY A 512 30.01 2.30 90.18
CA GLY A 512 30.71 3.58 90.42
C GLY A 512 31.20 4.28 89.17
N ARG A 513 30.79 3.80 87.99
CA ARG A 513 31.12 4.38 86.66
C ARG A 513 32.59 4.37 86.29
N ASN A 514 32.98 4.95 85.17
CA ASN A 514 34.38 4.97 84.71
C ASN A 514 35.06 3.64 84.77
N ARG A 515 34.45 2.57 84.27
CA ARG A 515 34.99 1.21 84.28
C ARG A 515 34.46 0.35 83.16
N THR A 516 35.20 -0.71 82.91
CA THR A 516 34.77 -1.76 81.99
C THR A 516 34.29 -2.96 82.80
N VAL A 517 33.12 -3.48 82.46
CA VAL A 517 32.58 -4.73 83.06
C VAL A 517 32.36 -5.74 81.96
N VAL A 518 32.89 -6.94 82.12
CA VAL A 518 32.60 -8.06 81.23
C VAL A 518 31.39 -8.80 81.81
N TYR A 519 30.38 -9.09 80.97
CA TYR A 519 29.25 -9.91 81.45
C TYR A 519 29.75 -11.27 81.93
N PRO A 520 29.32 -11.76 83.11
CA PRO A 520 29.75 -13.04 83.60
C PRO A 520 29.42 -14.17 82.64
N GLN A 521 30.40 -15.00 82.35
CA GLN A 521 30.19 -16.18 81.53
C GLN A 521 29.18 -17.09 82.22
N PRO A 522 28.14 -17.60 81.59
CA PRO A 522 27.28 -18.58 82.23
C PRO A 522 28.14 -19.77 82.60
N GLU A 523 28.10 -20.17 83.90
CA GLU A 523 28.71 -21.40 84.31
C GLU A 523 28.21 -22.53 83.43
N GLY A 524 29.10 -23.17 82.68
CA GLY A 524 28.77 -24.34 81.89
C GLY A 524 28.09 -25.37 82.76
N PRO A 525 27.15 -26.21 82.21
CA PRO A 525 26.57 -27.28 82.97
C PRO A 525 27.71 -28.11 83.56
N GLY A 526 27.78 -28.08 84.91
CA GLY A 526 28.81 -28.81 85.63
C GLY A 526 28.80 -30.29 85.24
N ASN A 527 29.97 -30.81 84.87
CA ASN A 527 30.19 -32.22 84.72
C ASN A 527 29.89 -32.88 86.06
N GLY A 528 28.69 -33.40 86.20
CA GLY A 528 28.34 -34.35 87.23
C GLY A 528 28.16 -35.75 86.66
#